data_0bc32a2bbe5c6b1b213b1fda6f7f3715
#
_entry.id   0bc32a2bbe5c6b1b213b1fda6f7f3715
#
_cell.length_a   1.000
_cell.length_b   1.000
_cell.length_c   1.000
_cell.angle_alpha   90.00
_cell.angle_beta   90.00
_cell.angle_gamma   90.00
#
_symmetry.space_group_name_H-M   'P 1'
#
loop_
_entity.id
_entity.type
_entity.pdbx_description
1 polymer ?
#
loop_
_entity_poly.entity_id
_entity_poly.type
_entity_poly.pdbx_seq_one_letter_code
_entity_poly.pdbx_strand_id
1 'polypeptide(L)'
;MSAKRIVSLVPSITELLVDLGLETAIVGVTKFCVHPKHLRKNTTIIGGTKNLRLEVIRQLQPDLILANKEENVREQVEALAAEFKVYTSDIGNFDEALSMIKTVGELTDRLPEAEALITQINQAKSRFEAVKPNNSKHYRTLYLIWQKPWMSVGGDTYISNMM
;
A
#
# COMPACT_ATOMS: atom_id res chain seq x y z
N MET A 1 5.53 20.95 -3.26
CA MET A 1 6.08 20.48 -4.56
C MET A 1 5.63 19.04 -4.74
N SER A 2 5.02 18.75 -5.87
CA SER A 2 4.58 17.39 -6.22
C SER A 2 5.79 16.45 -6.30
N ALA A 3 5.68 15.27 -5.69
CA ALA A 3 6.70 14.23 -5.81
C ALA A 3 6.77 13.74 -7.27
N LYS A 4 7.95 13.84 -7.88
CA LYS A 4 8.18 13.47 -9.29
C LYS A 4 8.93 12.15 -9.44
N ARG A 5 9.54 11.67 -8.36
CA ARG A 5 10.35 10.46 -8.31
C ARG A 5 9.97 9.64 -7.08
N ILE A 6 9.04 8.73 -7.27
CA ILE A 6 8.44 7.95 -6.18
C ILE A 6 9.01 6.52 -6.20
N VAL A 7 9.44 6.05 -5.04
CA VAL A 7 9.75 4.63 -4.81
C VAL A 7 8.65 4.02 -3.96
N SER A 8 8.05 2.95 -4.44
CA SER A 8 7.04 2.18 -3.71
C SER A 8 7.63 0.86 -3.20
N LEU A 9 7.60 0.67 -1.88
CA LEU A 9 8.11 -0.52 -1.22
C LEU A 9 7.07 -1.64 -1.07
N VAL A 10 5.81 -1.40 -1.51
CA VAL A 10 4.67 -2.30 -1.29
C VAL A 10 3.78 -2.40 -2.52
N PRO A 11 3.33 -3.62 -2.91
CA PRO A 11 2.49 -3.80 -4.10
C PRO A 11 1.18 -2.99 -4.09
N SER A 12 0.42 -3.02 -3.00
CA SER A 12 -0.86 -2.30 -2.89
C SER A 12 -0.71 -0.78 -3.05
N ILE A 13 0.35 -0.21 -2.48
CA ILE A 13 0.66 1.21 -2.65
C ILE A 13 1.08 1.52 -4.10
N THR A 14 1.78 0.58 -4.75
CA THR A 14 2.11 0.73 -6.19
C THR A 14 0.86 0.81 -7.05
N GLU A 15 -0.14 -0.04 -6.81
CA GLU A 15 -1.42 -0.02 -7.50
C GLU A 15 -2.18 1.28 -7.22
N LEU A 16 -2.24 1.72 -5.95
CA LEU A 16 -2.81 3.02 -5.59
C LEU A 16 -2.18 4.18 -6.36
N LEU A 17 -0.85 4.24 -6.46
CA LEU A 17 -0.16 5.29 -7.22
C LEU A 17 -0.57 5.31 -8.69
N VAL A 18 -0.78 4.13 -9.29
CA VAL A 18 -1.26 4.02 -10.68
C VAL A 18 -2.71 4.54 -10.79
N ASP A 19 -3.58 4.16 -9.85
CA ASP A 19 -4.97 4.64 -9.81
C ASP A 19 -5.07 6.17 -9.61
N LEU A 20 -4.09 6.76 -8.93
CA LEU A 20 -3.95 8.21 -8.79
C LEU A 20 -3.30 8.89 -10.01
N GLY A 21 -3.02 8.15 -11.10
CA GLY A 21 -2.42 8.69 -12.31
C GLY A 21 -0.93 9.06 -12.18
N LEU A 22 -0.20 8.43 -11.26
CA LEU A 22 1.21 8.72 -10.97
C LEU A 22 2.19 7.72 -11.57
N GLU A 23 1.76 6.90 -12.53
CA GLU A 23 2.59 5.83 -13.11
C GLU A 23 3.95 6.33 -13.59
N THR A 24 4.01 7.49 -14.25
CA THR A 24 5.25 8.07 -14.77
C THR A 24 6.18 8.63 -13.69
N ALA A 25 5.67 8.86 -12.49
CA ALA A 25 6.45 9.30 -11.35
C ALA A 25 7.10 8.12 -10.58
N ILE A 26 6.64 6.89 -10.81
CA ILE A 26 7.17 5.71 -10.14
C ILE A 26 8.51 5.33 -10.77
N VAL A 27 9.60 5.49 -10.03
CA VAL A 27 10.97 5.17 -10.50
C VAL A 27 11.51 3.84 -9.97
N GLY A 28 10.93 3.32 -8.89
CA GLY A 28 11.37 2.06 -8.27
C GLY A 28 10.24 1.33 -7.56
N VAL A 29 10.21 0.00 -7.73
CA VAL A 29 9.21 -0.89 -7.11
C VAL A 29 9.85 -2.19 -6.65
N THR A 30 9.20 -2.91 -5.72
CA THR A 30 9.65 -4.24 -5.32
C THR A 30 9.36 -5.29 -6.40
N LYS A 31 10.07 -6.42 -6.35
CA LYS A 31 9.82 -7.55 -7.25
C LYS A 31 8.41 -8.14 -7.14
N PHE A 32 7.69 -7.83 -6.06
CA PHE A 32 6.32 -8.29 -5.82
C PHE A 32 5.25 -7.36 -6.41
N CYS A 33 5.61 -6.16 -6.88
CA CYS A 33 4.73 -5.26 -7.60
C CYS A 33 4.52 -5.79 -9.03
N VAL A 34 3.60 -6.73 -9.19
CA VAL A 34 3.33 -7.42 -10.46
C VAL A 34 2.19 -6.78 -11.25
N HIS A 35 1.45 -5.88 -10.64
CA HIS A 35 0.36 -5.13 -11.26
C HIS A 35 0.63 -3.62 -11.19
N PRO A 36 0.27 -2.89 -12.27
CA PRO A 36 -0.03 -3.42 -13.60
C PRO A 36 1.24 -4.00 -14.27
N LYS A 37 1.06 -5.03 -15.09
CA LYS A 37 2.19 -5.80 -15.67
C LYS A 37 3.20 -4.95 -16.45
N HIS A 38 2.74 -3.89 -17.10
CA HIS A 38 3.58 -3.02 -17.93
C HIS A 38 4.52 -2.13 -17.08
N LEU A 39 4.16 -1.81 -15.85
CA LEU A 39 4.94 -0.94 -14.97
C LEU A 39 6.36 -1.47 -14.75
N ARG A 40 6.52 -2.77 -14.57
CA ARG A 40 7.83 -3.41 -14.36
C ARG A 40 8.83 -3.25 -15.51
N LYS A 41 8.36 -2.92 -16.72
CA LYS A 41 9.24 -2.68 -17.87
C LYS A 41 9.92 -1.30 -17.80
N ASN A 42 9.29 -0.37 -17.09
CA ASN A 42 9.68 1.04 -17.07
C ASN A 42 10.22 1.49 -15.69
N THR A 43 10.24 0.59 -14.70
CA THR A 43 10.66 0.90 -13.33
C THR A 43 11.82 0.01 -12.89
N THR A 44 12.63 0.52 -11.98
CA THR A 44 13.76 -0.24 -11.40
C THR A 44 13.26 -1.17 -10.29
N ILE A 45 13.69 -2.43 -10.31
CA ILE A 45 13.40 -3.38 -9.25
C ILE A 45 14.37 -3.17 -8.08
N ILE A 46 13.83 -2.74 -6.95
CA ILE A 46 14.60 -2.34 -5.75
C ILE A 46 14.73 -3.44 -4.68
N GLY A 47 14.46 -4.69 -5.01
CA GLY A 47 14.51 -5.84 -4.09
C GLY A 47 13.14 -6.42 -3.77
N GLY A 48 13.02 -7.08 -2.63
CA GLY A 48 11.74 -7.54 -2.06
C GLY A 48 11.29 -6.66 -0.91
N THR A 49 10.05 -6.82 -0.41
CA THR A 49 9.49 -6.02 0.69
C THR A 49 10.30 -6.14 1.99
N LYS A 50 10.84 -7.34 2.28
CA LYS A 50 11.67 -7.63 3.47
C LYS A 50 13.18 -7.54 3.22
N ASN A 51 13.61 -7.36 1.97
CA ASN A 51 15.03 -7.29 1.60
C ASN A 51 15.21 -6.27 0.46
N LEU A 52 15.35 -5.01 0.86
CA LEU A 52 15.51 -3.88 -0.05
C LEU A 52 16.98 -3.73 -0.47
N ARG A 53 17.21 -3.34 -1.70
CA ARG A 53 18.52 -2.94 -2.21
C ARG A 53 18.70 -1.43 -2.01
N LEU A 54 19.14 -1.03 -0.80
CA LEU A 54 19.21 0.37 -0.39
C LEU A 54 20.06 1.22 -1.34
N GLU A 55 21.19 0.69 -1.82
CA GLU A 55 22.06 1.40 -2.77
C GLU A 55 21.37 1.71 -4.10
N VAL A 56 20.53 0.78 -4.59
CA VAL A 56 19.74 1.02 -5.79
C VAL A 56 18.71 2.13 -5.55
N ILE A 57 18.07 2.14 -4.38
CA ILE A 57 17.13 3.21 -4.01
C ILE A 57 17.85 4.56 -3.95
N ARG A 58 19.05 4.62 -3.34
CA ARG A 58 19.86 5.84 -3.28
C ARG A 58 20.21 6.37 -4.67
N GLN A 59 20.59 5.49 -5.59
CA GLN A 59 20.89 5.87 -6.98
C GLN A 59 19.68 6.45 -7.72
N LEU A 60 18.46 6.03 -7.35
CA LEU A 60 17.24 6.57 -7.91
C LEU A 60 16.93 7.99 -7.45
N GLN A 61 17.53 8.49 -6.38
CA GLN A 61 17.30 9.82 -5.80
C GLN A 61 15.79 10.15 -5.71
N PRO A 62 15.01 9.38 -4.93
CA PRO A 62 13.56 9.60 -4.83
C PRO A 62 13.23 10.87 -4.05
N ASP A 63 12.16 11.55 -4.46
CA ASP A 63 11.56 12.66 -3.70
C ASP A 63 10.66 12.15 -2.57
N LEU A 64 10.12 10.93 -2.76
CA LEU A 64 9.21 10.30 -1.82
C LEU A 64 9.38 8.78 -1.87
N ILE A 65 9.43 8.16 -0.70
CA ILE A 65 9.39 6.71 -0.53
C ILE A 65 8.13 6.35 0.24
N LEU A 66 7.37 5.40 -0.28
CA LEU A 66 6.15 4.90 0.36
C LEU A 66 6.36 3.48 0.88
N ALA A 67 6.17 3.31 2.17
CA ALA A 67 6.38 2.07 2.92
C ALA A 67 5.12 1.66 3.70
N ASN A 68 5.11 0.42 4.20
CA ASN A 68 4.10 -0.07 5.13
C ASN A 68 4.77 -0.80 6.30
N LYS A 69 4.27 -0.60 7.49
CA LYS A 69 4.84 -1.12 8.74
C LYS A 69 4.88 -2.65 8.79
N GLU A 70 3.83 -3.32 8.31
CA GLU A 70 3.76 -4.78 8.33
C GLU A 70 4.63 -5.42 7.24
N GLU A 71 4.73 -4.76 6.07
CA GLU A 71 5.38 -5.31 4.90
C GLU A 71 6.90 -5.07 4.87
N ASN A 72 7.38 -3.97 5.44
CA ASN A 72 8.78 -3.59 5.36
C ASN A 72 9.55 -3.88 6.66
N VAL A 73 10.86 -3.94 6.56
CA VAL A 73 11.76 -4.09 7.71
C VAL A 73 12.08 -2.70 8.24
N ARG A 74 11.83 -2.51 9.54
CA ARG A 74 11.93 -1.20 10.20
C ARG A 74 13.30 -0.55 10.02
N GLU A 75 14.37 -1.29 10.24
CA GLU A 75 15.75 -0.79 10.17
C GLU A 75 16.10 -0.30 8.76
N GLN A 76 15.57 -0.97 7.70
CA GLN A 76 15.78 -0.55 6.33
C GLN A 76 15.00 0.74 6.00
N VAL A 77 13.79 0.87 6.53
CA VAL A 77 12.96 2.06 6.36
C VAL A 77 13.57 3.25 7.11
N GLU A 78 14.04 3.06 8.35
CA GLU A 78 14.72 4.09 9.14
C GLU A 78 16.02 4.56 8.47
N ALA A 79 16.80 3.65 7.89
CA ALA A 79 17.99 4.02 7.14
C ALA A 79 17.67 4.90 5.92
N LEU A 80 16.56 4.64 5.21
CA LEU A 80 16.12 5.48 4.10
C LEU A 80 15.54 6.81 4.59
N ALA A 81 14.84 6.82 5.73
CA ALA A 81 14.25 8.03 6.30
C ALA A 81 15.28 9.06 6.78
N ALA A 82 16.51 8.60 7.06
CA ALA A 82 17.64 9.50 7.38
C ALA A 82 18.09 10.34 6.16
N GLU A 83 17.78 9.91 4.93
CA GLU A 83 18.27 10.50 3.69
C GLU A 83 17.16 11.06 2.80
N PHE A 84 15.97 10.49 2.89
CA PHE A 84 14.83 10.78 2.01
C PHE A 84 13.55 11.03 2.78
N LYS A 85 12.59 11.67 2.14
CA LYS A 85 11.22 11.76 2.67
C LYS A 85 10.56 10.38 2.56
N VAL A 86 10.26 9.75 3.70
CA VAL A 86 9.58 8.45 3.78
C VAL A 86 8.23 8.64 4.46
N TYR A 87 7.19 8.08 3.87
CA TYR A 87 5.90 7.87 4.52
C TYR A 87 5.69 6.38 4.75
N THR A 88 5.47 6.00 6.00
CA THR A 88 5.18 4.61 6.39
C THR A 88 3.73 4.52 6.85
N SER A 89 2.90 3.80 6.10
CA SER A 89 1.53 3.52 6.51
C SER A 89 1.48 2.44 7.59
N ASP A 90 0.53 2.61 8.53
CA ASP A 90 0.16 1.62 9.54
C ASP A 90 -1.36 1.48 9.46
N ILE A 91 -1.86 0.31 9.04
CA ILE A 91 -3.26 0.13 8.67
C ILE A 91 -3.81 -1.11 9.37
N GLY A 92 -4.65 -0.90 10.37
CA GLY A 92 -5.34 -1.96 11.10
C GLY A 92 -6.82 -2.10 10.74
N ASN A 93 -7.42 -1.11 10.06
CA ASN A 93 -8.86 -1.09 9.78
C ASN A 93 -9.19 -0.33 8.48
N PHE A 94 -10.49 -0.40 8.11
CA PHE A 94 -10.99 0.21 6.88
C PHE A 94 -10.81 1.74 6.84
N ASP A 95 -11.09 2.43 7.93
CA ASP A 95 -11.03 3.90 7.97
C ASP A 95 -9.58 4.40 7.89
N GLU A 96 -8.64 3.66 8.48
CA GLU A 96 -7.21 3.91 8.34
C GLU A 96 -6.72 3.69 6.92
N ALA A 97 -7.28 2.70 6.20
CA ALA A 97 -6.98 2.53 4.77
C ALA A 97 -7.44 3.73 3.95
N LEU A 98 -8.65 4.27 4.20
CA LEU A 98 -9.12 5.49 3.52
C LEU A 98 -8.26 6.71 3.88
N SER A 99 -7.85 6.83 5.14
CA SER A 99 -6.96 7.91 5.60
C SER A 99 -5.59 7.83 4.92
N MET A 100 -5.06 6.62 4.73
CA MET A 100 -3.81 6.40 3.99
C MET A 100 -3.94 6.85 2.52
N ILE A 101 -5.03 6.49 1.82
CA ILE A 101 -5.29 6.92 0.45
C ILE A 101 -5.29 8.45 0.36
N LYS A 102 -5.98 9.13 1.29
CA LYS A 102 -6.00 10.59 1.36
C LYS A 102 -4.60 11.17 1.56
N THR A 103 -3.85 10.66 2.53
CA THR A 103 -2.48 11.10 2.83
C THR A 103 -1.55 10.94 1.62
N VAL A 104 -1.63 9.81 0.90
CA VAL A 104 -0.86 9.61 -0.33
C VAL A 104 -1.26 10.64 -1.38
N GLY A 105 -2.55 10.93 -1.53
CA GLY A 105 -3.05 12.01 -2.42
C GLY A 105 -2.46 13.38 -2.07
N GLU A 106 -2.42 13.74 -0.79
CA GLU A 106 -1.83 15.00 -0.30
C GLU A 106 -0.31 15.05 -0.57
N LEU A 107 0.42 13.97 -0.29
CA LEU A 107 1.87 13.89 -0.48
C LEU A 107 2.29 13.98 -1.96
N THR A 108 1.38 13.66 -2.87
CA THR A 108 1.66 13.56 -4.31
C THR A 108 0.94 14.62 -5.17
N ASP A 109 0.24 15.57 -4.54
CA ASP A 109 -0.63 16.56 -5.22
C ASP A 109 -1.72 15.89 -6.09
N ARG A 110 -2.29 14.78 -5.59
CA ARG A 110 -3.39 14.02 -6.20
C ARG A 110 -4.57 13.85 -5.25
N LEU A 111 -4.80 14.88 -4.43
CA LEU A 111 -5.90 14.84 -3.47
C LEU A 111 -7.28 14.70 -4.14
N PRO A 112 -7.60 15.39 -5.25
CA PRO A 112 -8.89 15.21 -5.92
C PRO A 112 -9.11 13.77 -6.40
N GLU A 113 -8.08 13.12 -6.97
CA GLU A 113 -8.14 11.74 -7.45
C GLU A 113 -8.31 10.77 -6.26
N ALA A 114 -7.60 11.02 -5.16
CA ALA A 114 -7.73 10.24 -3.93
C ALA A 114 -9.14 10.35 -3.32
N GLU A 115 -9.72 11.54 -3.26
CA GLU A 115 -11.08 11.75 -2.77
C GLU A 115 -12.14 11.10 -3.67
N ALA A 116 -11.94 11.12 -4.99
CA ALA A 116 -12.80 10.41 -5.93
C ALA A 116 -12.73 8.89 -5.70
N LEU A 117 -11.54 8.32 -5.50
CA LEU A 117 -11.35 6.91 -5.18
C LEU A 117 -12.01 6.54 -3.85
N ILE A 118 -11.80 7.33 -2.80
CA ILE A 118 -12.43 7.15 -1.49
C ILE A 118 -13.96 7.15 -1.60
N THR A 119 -14.51 8.06 -2.41
CA THR A 119 -15.96 8.13 -2.66
C THR A 119 -16.47 6.85 -3.32
N GLN A 120 -15.77 6.32 -4.33
CA GLN A 120 -16.12 5.06 -4.99
C GLN A 120 -16.09 3.87 -4.03
N ILE A 121 -15.06 3.80 -3.17
CA ILE A 121 -14.92 2.75 -2.15
C ILE A 121 -16.08 2.82 -1.15
N ASN A 122 -16.41 4.00 -0.63
CA ASN A 122 -17.53 4.18 0.29
C ASN A 122 -18.88 3.82 -0.34
N GLN A 123 -19.10 4.16 -1.61
CA GLN A 123 -20.31 3.75 -2.34
C GLN A 123 -20.38 2.22 -2.52
N ALA A 124 -19.25 1.56 -2.79
CA ALA A 124 -19.19 0.11 -2.89
C ALA A 124 -19.50 -0.55 -1.54
N LYS A 125 -18.93 -0.03 -0.44
CA LYS A 125 -19.24 -0.47 0.94
C LYS A 125 -20.72 -0.32 1.27
N SER A 126 -21.31 0.86 1.01
CA SER A 126 -22.72 1.12 1.27
C SER A 126 -23.64 0.18 0.47
N ARG A 127 -23.31 -0.09 -0.80
CA ARG A 127 -24.06 -1.07 -1.60
C ARG A 127 -23.98 -2.48 -1.02
N PHE A 128 -22.81 -2.90 -0.56
CA PHE A 128 -22.63 -4.19 0.11
C PHE A 128 -23.47 -4.27 1.40
N GLU A 129 -23.43 -3.24 2.23
CA GLU A 129 -24.17 -3.18 3.49
C GLU A 129 -25.69 -3.21 3.27
N ALA A 130 -26.17 -2.55 2.21
CA ALA A 130 -27.61 -2.54 1.86
C ALA A 130 -28.16 -3.91 1.44
N VAL A 131 -27.34 -4.80 0.89
CA VAL A 131 -27.74 -6.16 0.48
C VAL A 131 -27.41 -7.23 1.54
N LYS A 132 -26.70 -6.86 2.61
CA LYS A 132 -26.36 -7.77 3.71
C LYS A 132 -27.65 -8.19 4.42
N PRO A 133 -27.94 -9.50 4.55
CA PRO A 133 -29.15 -9.97 5.23
C PRO A 133 -29.17 -9.51 6.68
N ASN A 134 -30.30 -8.94 7.12
CA ASN A 134 -30.52 -8.50 8.52
C ASN A 134 -30.36 -9.62 9.57
N ASN A 135 -30.37 -10.87 9.12
CA ASN A 135 -30.25 -12.07 9.97
C ASN A 135 -29.05 -12.91 9.55
N SER A 136 -27.92 -12.28 9.25
CA SER A 136 -26.69 -12.97 8.88
C SER A 136 -26.20 -13.86 10.04
N LYS A 137 -26.09 -15.17 9.79
CA LYS A 137 -25.44 -16.08 10.71
C LYS A 137 -24.00 -15.62 10.93
N HIS A 138 -23.61 -15.47 12.18
CA HIS A 138 -22.20 -15.27 12.49
C HIS A 138 -21.48 -16.60 12.31
N TYR A 139 -20.53 -16.62 11.35
CA TYR A 139 -19.68 -17.78 11.11
C TYR A 139 -18.39 -17.63 11.92
N ARG A 140 -17.94 -18.73 12.52
CA ARG A 140 -16.56 -18.78 13.04
C ARG A 140 -15.64 -18.99 11.85
N THR A 141 -14.82 -17.97 11.56
CA THR A 141 -13.94 -17.96 10.38
C THR A 141 -12.48 -18.03 10.82
N LEU A 142 -11.68 -18.82 10.10
CA LEU A 142 -10.23 -18.87 10.23
C LEU A 142 -9.62 -18.52 8.88
N TYR A 143 -8.87 -17.42 8.82
CA TYR A 143 -8.15 -17.03 7.62
C TYR A 143 -6.69 -17.50 7.71
N LEU A 144 -6.29 -18.38 6.80
CA LEU A 144 -4.93 -18.91 6.73
C LEU A 144 -4.13 -18.13 5.71
N ILE A 145 -3.04 -17.48 6.17
CA ILE A 145 -2.13 -16.68 5.33
C ILE A 145 -0.95 -17.47 4.78
N TRP A 146 -0.63 -18.63 5.39
CA TRP A 146 0.50 -19.46 4.99
C TRP A 146 0.29 -20.93 5.31
N GLN A 147 0.98 -21.77 4.54
CA GLN A 147 1.04 -23.24 4.74
C GLN A 147 2.50 -23.66 4.92
N LYS A 148 2.76 -24.49 5.92
CA LYS A 148 4.11 -25.02 6.29
C LYS A 148 5.07 -23.97 6.85
N PRO A 149 4.87 -23.58 8.13
CA PRO A 149 3.78 -24.01 9.05
C PRO A 149 2.46 -23.33 8.69
N TRP A 150 1.35 -23.85 9.20
CA TRP A 150 0.07 -23.13 9.13
C TRP A 150 0.14 -21.87 9.95
N MET A 151 -0.20 -20.73 9.34
CA MET A 151 -0.20 -19.43 10.00
C MET A 151 -1.53 -18.74 9.74
N SER A 152 -2.04 -18.07 10.78
CA SER A 152 -3.23 -17.23 10.74
C SER A 152 -2.86 -15.81 11.14
N VAL A 153 -3.81 -14.88 11.04
CA VAL A 153 -3.66 -13.48 11.45
C VAL A 153 -4.11 -13.28 12.90
N GLY A 154 -3.49 -12.33 13.58
CA GLY A 154 -3.92 -11.87 14.91
C GLY A 154 -5.16 -10.96 14.83
N GLY A 155 -5.81 -10.74 15.98
CA GLY A 155 -7.03 -9.94 16.07
C GLY A 155 -6.85 -8.44 15.80
N ASP A 156 -5.62 -7.97 15.82
CA ASP A 156 -5.20 -6.57 15.63
C ASP A 156 -4.76 -6.25 14.18
N THR A 157 -4.97 -7.18 13.25
CA THR A 157 -4.58 -7.00 11.85
C THR A 157 -5.73 -6.48 11.00
N TYR A 158 -5.38 -5.82 9.87
CA TYR A 158 -6.34 -5.38 8.86
C TYR A 158 -7.23 -6.53 8.36
N ILE A 159 -6.65 -7.69 8.08
CA ILE A 159 -7.40 -8.88 7.61
C ILE A 159 -8.44 -9.29 8.65
N SER A 160 -8.06 -9.36 9.94
CA SER A 160 -9.00 -9.71 11.01
C SER A 160 -10.14 -8.69 11.15
N ASN A 161 -9.84 -7.42 10.96
CA ASN A 161 -10.83 -6.35 11.03
C ASN A 161 -11.84 -6.40 9.88
N MET A 162 -11.42 -6.89 8.71
CA MET A 162 -12.27 -7.01 7.52
C MET A 162 -13.13 -8.29 7.49
N MET A 163 -12.86 -9.29 8.36
CA MET A 163 -13.65 -10.53 8.51
C MET A 163 -14.88 -10.32 9.38
#